data_0f23e8972b14cb9b182f75569b5b4665
#
_entry.id   0f23e8972b14cb9b182f75569b5b4665
#
_cell.length_a   1.000
_cell.length_b   1.000
_cell.length_c   1.000
_cell.angle_alpha   90.00
_cell.angle_beta   90.00
_cell.angle_gamma   90.00
#
_symmetry.space_group_name_H-M   'P 1'
#
loop_
_entity.id
_entity.type
_entity.pdbx_description
1 polymer ?
#
loop_
_entity_poly.entity_id
_entity_poly.type
_entity_poly.pdbx_seq_one_letter_code
_entity_poly.pdbx_strand_id
1 'polypeptide(L)'
;MKVTKLCLVAVAAVALIAIAGVAVAGTLDEVRARGVLIAGVNGGVYGFSMPDEKGVWKGLDVDTARAVAAAVLGDSNKVKFTALTAVQRLPALQSKEIDVLCRNTTQTLTRETVNGLNFCHVNYYDGQGFLVPKKLGVKSAKELGGATVCVLPGTTTEMNAADFFRSNNLEWKPVVIEQTAELSKAFFAGRCDCLTSDASQLAAHRSVAPNPDDYVLLPEIISKEPLAPVVRHGDDQWYDIVNWTVMALLEAEEMGITSQNVDEMLKSKAPQIQRFLGVTPGMGKALGLDEKWAYHIIKQVGNYGEIFERSVGKNTQLGLERGLNALWNQGGIMYPAAFR
;
A
#
# COMPACT_ATOMS: atom_id res chain seq x y z
N MET A 1 30.03 25.32 -54.60
CA MET A 1 28.66 25.55 -54.10
C MET A 1 27.77 24.30 -54.02
N LYS A 2 27.82 23.30 -54.87
CA LYS A 2 26.97 22.09 -54.78
C LYS A 2 27.39 21.09 -53.67
N VAL A 3 28.70 20.94 -53.43
CA VAL A 3 29.23 20.04 -52.41
C VAL A 3 28.94 20.50 -50.97
N THR A 4 29.03 21.83 -50.73
CA THR A 4 28.76 22.41 -49.43
C THR A 4 27.27 22.29 -49.02
N LYS A 5 26.34 22.35 -50.00
CA LYS A 5 24.90 22.12 -49.71
C LYS A 5 24.58 20.67 -49.40
N LEU A 6 25.29 19.70 -50.01
CA LEU A 6 25.11 18.28 -49.77
C LEU A 6 25.58 17.87 -48.36
N CYS A 7 26.70 18.43 -47.89
CA CYS A 7 27.22 18.20 -46.55
C CYS A 7 26.31 18.80 -45.47
N LEU A 8 25.70 19.97 -45.69
CA LEU A 8 24.76 20.59 -44.74
C LEU A 8 23.46 19.77 -44.60
N VAL A 9 22.95 19.20 -45.69
CA VAL A 9 21.74 18.35 -45.65
C VAL A 9 22.03 17.02 -44.96
N ALA A 10 23.21 16.43 -45.15
CA ALA A 10 23.61 15.21 -44.48
C ALA A 10 23.80 15.41 -42.97
N VAL A 11 24.38 16.55 -42.54
CA VAL A 11 24.53 16.86 -41.09
C VAL A 11 23.17 17.15 -40.45
N ALA A 12 22.25 17.82 -41.15
CA ALA A 12 20.89 18.05 -40.64
C ALA A 12 20.08 16.76 -40.54
N ALA A 13 20.23 15.80 -41.45
CA ALA A 13 19.58 14.52 -41.41
C ALA A 13 20.12 13.63 -40.27
N VAL A 14 21.42 13.64 -40.00
CA VAL A 14 22.03 12.94 -38.85
C VAL A 14 21.64 13.58 -37.53
N ALA A 15 21.49 14.91 -37.43
CA ALA A 15 20.99 15.60 -36.24
C ALA A 15 19.51 15.30 -35.96
N LEU A 16 18.69 15.11 -37.01
CA LEU A 16 17.27 14.71 -36.85
C LEU A 16 17.08 13.25 -36.39
N ILE A 17 17.98 12.35 -36.74
CA ILE A 17 17.97 10.95 -36.31
C ILE A 17 18.45 10.84 -34.84
N ALA A 18 19.30 11.73 -34.36
CA ALA A 18 19.79 11.75 -32.98
C ALA A 18 18.74 12.25 -31.96
N ILE A 19 17.63 12.85 -32.43
CA ILE A 19 16.49 13.32 -31.61
C ILE A 19 15.34 12.30 -31.59
N ALA A 20 15.50 11.12 -32.23
CA ALA A 20 14.64 9.98 -31.96
C ALA A 20 14.88 9.60 -30.48
N GLY A 21 14.14 10.23 -29.57
CA GLY A 21 14.25 10.00 -28.15
C GLY A 21 14.23 8.49 -27.89
N VAL A 22 15.21 7.99 -27.19
CA VAL A 22 15.18 6.66 -26.64
C VAL A 22 13.91 6.64 -25.79
N ALA A 23 12.84 6.02 -26.29
CA ALA A 23 11.65 5.74 -25.49
C ALA A 23 12.14 4.90 -24.30
N VAL A 24 12.30 5.52 -23.15
CA VAL A 24 12.62 4.80 -21.95
C VAL A 24 11.43 3.87 -21.69
N ALA A 25 11.66 2.57 -21.71
CA ALA A 25 10.62 1.60 -21.43
C ALA A 25 9.97 1.94 -20.08
N GLY A 26 8.64 2.05 -20.06
CA GLY A 26 7.88 2.29 -18.84
C GLY A 26 7.94 1.07 -17.90
N THR A 27 7.54 1.26 -16.66
CA THR A 27 7.53 0.17 -15.67
C THR A 27 6.66 -1.01 -16.13
N LEU A 28 5.56 -0.75 -16.86
CA LEU A 28 4.73 -1.80 -17.45
C LEU A 28 5.53 -2.72 -18.37
N ASP A 29 6.33 -2.14 -19.27
CA ASP A 29 7.13 -2.91 -20.21
C ASP A 29 8.25 -3.69 -19.51
N GLU A 30 8.91 -3.06 -18.52
CA GLU A 30 9.93 -3.71 -17.69
C GLU A 30 9.36 -4.94 -16.94
N VAL A 31 8.17 -4.80 -16.32
CA VAL A 31 7.48 -5.88 -15.60
C VAL A 31 7.06 -7.00 -16.56
N ARG A 32 6.52 -6.67 -17.73
CA ARG A 32 6.13 -7.67 -18.75
C ARG A 32 7.32 -8.42 -19.32
N ALA A 33 8.39 -7.71 -19.65
CA ALA A 33 9.61 -8.33 -20.17
C ALA A 33 10.24 -9.28 -19.16
N ARG A 34 10.20 -8.94 -17.88
CA ARG A 34 10.69 -9.75 -16.77
C ARG A 34 9.74 -10.90 -16.41
N GLY A 35 8.44 -10.74 -16.69
CA GLY A 35 7.41 -11.72 -16.37
C GLY A 35 7.05 -11.84 -14.88
N VAL A 36 7.50 -10.91 -14.04
CA VAL A 36 7.24 -10.87 -12.59
C VAL A 36 7.22 -9.44 -12.09
N LEU A 37 6.25 -9.10 -11.23
CA LEU A 37 6.18 -7.83 -10.49
C LEU A 37 7.12 -7.91 -9.27
N ILE A 38 7.87 -6.86 -8.98
CA ILE A 38 8.64 -6.74 -7.73
C ILE A 38 7.96 -5.73 -6.83
N ALA A 39 7.41 -6.21 -5.71
CA ALA A 39 6.67 -5.39 -4.75
C ALA A 39 7.45 -5.25 -3.44
N GLY A 40 7.64 -4.00 -3.00
CA GLY A 40 8.16 -3.70 -1.68
C GLY A 40 7.06 -3.83 -0.62
N VAL A 41 7.35 -4.57 0.46
CA VAL A 41 6.41 -4.84 1.55
C VAL A 41 7.08 -4.70 2.92
N ASN A 42 6.30 -4.68 4.00
CA ASN A 42 6.82 -4.85 5.36
C ASN A 42 7.02 -6.35 5.64
N GLY A 43 8.04 -6.76 6.32
CA GLY A 43 8.27 -8.18 6.61
C GLY A 43 7.74 -8.64 7.98
N GLY A 44 7.02 -7.80 8.73
CA GLY A 44 6.71 -8.11 10.12
C GLY A 44 5.39 -7.53 10.66
N VAL A 45 4.42 -7.19 9.80
CA VAL A 45 3.12 -6.69 10.24
C VAL A 45 2.04 -7.71 9.86
N TYR A 46 1.57 -8.44 10.86
CA TYR A 46 0.46 -9.39 10.71
C TYR A 46 -0.78 -8.67 10.16
N GLY A 47 -1.49 -9.33 9.24
CA GLY A 47 -2.66 -8.77 8.55
C GLY A 47 -2.35 -7.80 7.40
N PHE A 48 -1.16 -7.21 7.34
CA PHE A 48 -0.74 -6.33 6.23
C PHE A 48 0.28 -6.98 5.31
N SER A 49 1.45 -7.35 5.83
CA SER A 49 2.45 -8.05 5.04
C SER A 49 3.41 -8.84 5.95
N MET A 50 3.22 -10.13 5.98
CA MET A 50 4.04 -11.05 6.75
C MET A 50 4.02 -12.44 6.09
N PRO A 51 5.16 -13.13 5.95
CA PRO A 51 5.16 -14.53 5.54
C PRO A 51 4.64 -15.43 6.68
N ASP A 52 3.89 -16.44 6.32
CA ASP A 52 3.51 -17.50 7.26
C ASP A 52 4.70 -18.48 7.51
N GLU A 53 4.49 -19.49 8.33
CA GLU A 53 5.49 -20.50 8.69
C GLU A 53 6.04 -21.29 7.48
N LYS A 54 5.31 -21.30 6.36
CA LYS A 54 5.72 -21.92 5.10
C LYS A 54 6.38 -20.93 4.12
N GLY A 55 6.56 -19.68 4.56
CA GLY A 55 7.11 -18.61 3.72
C GLY A 55 6.11 -18.00 2.74
N VAL A 56 4.82 -18.32 2.85
CA VAL A 56 3.78 -17.76 1.99
C VAL A 56 3.37 -16.39 2.54
N TRP A 57 3.56 -15.35 1.73
CA TRP A 57 3.20 -13.99 2.05
C TRP A 57 1.67 -13.81 2.13
N LYS A 58 1.20 -13.10 3.17
CA LYS A 58 -0.23 -12.84 3.44
C LYS A 58 -0.44 -11.42 3.95
N GLY A 59 -1.64 -10.89 3.71
CA GLY A 59 -2.11 -9.62 4.24
C GLY A 59 -2.57 -8.64 3.17
N LEU A 60 -3.16 -7.54 3.60
CA LEU A 60 -3.81 -6.53 2.75
C LEU A 60 -2.85 -5.92 1.73
N ASP A 61 -1.64 -5.55 2.14
CA ASP A 61 -0.60 -5.01 1.24
C ASP A 61 -0.12 -6.06 0.23
N VAL A 62 0.01 -7.31 0.68
CA VAL A 62 0.39 -8.45 -0.17
C VAL A 62 -0.67 -8.70 -1.24
N ASP A 63 -1.95 -8.71 -0.85
CA ASP A 63 -3.05 -8.94 -1.77
C ASP A 63 -3.25 -7.77 -2.74
N THR A 64 -2.97 -6.54 -2.30
CA THR A 64 -2.92 -5.38 -3.19
C THR A 64 -1.85 -5.55 -4.28
N ALA A 65 -0.64 -6.00 -3.92
CA ALA A 65 0.41 -6.27 -4.91
C ALA A 65 0.07 -7.45 -5.83
N ARG A 66 -0.58 -8.49 -5.31
CA ARG A 66 -1.11 -9.60 -6.12
C ARG A 66 -2.17 -9.16 -7.11
N ALA A 67 -3.02 -8.21 -6.72
CA ALA A 67 -4.02 -7.61 -7.61
C ALA A 67 -3.34 -6.89 -8.78
N VAL A 68 -2.27 -6.13 -8.54
CA VAL A 68 -1.47 -5.50 -9.60
C VAL A 68 -0.83 -6.55 -10.52
N ALA A 69 -0.27 -7.64 -9.97
CA ALA A 69 0.30 -8.73 -10.78
C ALA A 69 -0.78 -9.42 -11.64
N ALA A 70 -1.97 -9.66 -11.08
CA ALA A 70 -3.10 -10.23 -11.82
C ALA A 70 -3.55 -9.31 -12.96
N ALA A 71 -3.61 -7.98 -12.73
CA ALA A 71 -3.97 -7.00 -13.75
C ALA A 71 -2.97 -6.96 -14.91
N VAL A 72 -1.66 -6.96 -14.60
CA VAL A 72 -0.59 -6.72 -15.58
C VAL A 72 -0.15 -7.99 -16.31
N LEU A 73 -0.09 -9.12 -15.58
CA LEU A 73 0.48 -10.40 -16.03
C LEU A 73 -0.56 -11.52 -16.14
N GLY A 74 -1.83 -11.25 -15.79
CA GLY A 74 -2.90 -12.24 -15.80
C GLY A 74 -2.78 -13.31 -14.69
N ASP A 75 -1.80 -13.19 -13.79
CA ASP A 75 -1.52 -14.19 -12.75
C ASP A 75 -1.05 -13.49 -11.46
N SER A 76 -1.84 -13.62 -10.39
CA SER A 76 -1.58 -13.03 -9.07
C SER A 76 -0.34 -13.61 -8.36
N ASN A 77 0.17 -14.76 -8.81
CA ASN A 77 1.37 -15.38 -8.26
C ASN A 77 2.66 -14.87 -8.90
N LYS A 78 2.57 -14.15 -10.02
CA LYS A 78 3.72 -13.53 -10.68
C LYS A 78 4.19 -12.27 -9.97
N VAL A 79 4.42 -12.37 -8.67
CA VAL A 79 4.93 -11.29 -7.82
C VAL A 79 6.03 -11.81 -6.90
N LYS A 80 7.12 -11.05 -6.83
CA LYS A 80 8.21 -11.22 -5.87
C LYS A 80 8.09 -10.15 -4.81
N PHE A 81 8.07 -10.55 -3.54
CA PHE A 81 8.01 -9.64 -2.41
C PHE A 81 9.41 -9.34 -1.89
N THR A 82 9.72 -8.06 -1.69
CA THR A 82 10.95 -7.57 -1.08
C THR A 82 10.62 -6.91 0.25
N ALA A 83 11.05 -7.53 1.35
CA ALA A 83 10.87 -6.95 2.68
C ALA A 83 11.79 -5.74 2.87
N LEU A 84 11.22 -4.61 3.26
CA LEU A 84 11.93 -3.34 3.42
C LEU A 84 11.62 -2.72 4.77
N THR A 85 12.61 -2.11 5.41
CA THR A 85 12.40 -1.26 6.58
C THR A 85 11.71 0.05 6.19
N ALA A 86 11.26 0.84 7.18
CA ALA A 86 10.66 2.14 6.91
C ALA A 86 11.66 3.12 6.26
N VAL A 87 12.95 2.99 6.57
CA VAL A 87 14.02 3.83 6.00
C VAL A 87 14.36 3.41 4.57
N GLN A 88 14.34 2.11 4.28
CA GLN A 88 14.73 1.56 2.97
C GLN A 88 13.66 1.74 1.88
N ARG A 89 12.37 1.77 2.27
CA ARG A 89 11.24 1.65 1.31
C ARG A 89 11.21 2.70 0.22
N LEU A 90 11.45 3.98 0.54
CA LEU A 90 11.39 5.06 -0.45
C LEU A 90 12.63 5.05 -1.37
N PRO A 91 13.88 4.93 -0.86
CA PRO A 91 15.05 4.73 -1.70
C PRO A 91 14.95 3.53 -2.64
N ALA A 92 14.44 2.38 -2.18
CA ALA A 92 14.27 1.18 -3.01
C ALA A 92 13.30 1.41 -4.18
N LEU A 93 12.21 2.17 -3.95
CA LEU A 93 11.30 2.56 -5.01
C LEU A 93 11.95 3.55 -5.99
N GLN A 94 12.65 4.56 -5.50
CA GLN A 94 13.33 5.57 -6.31
C GLN A 94 14.43 4.96 -7.20
N SER A 95 15.19 3.99 -6.68
CA SER A 95 16.28 3.30 -7.41
C SER A 95 15.81 2.21 -8.38
N LYS A 96 14.50 1.98 -8.50
CA LYS A 96 13.92 0.90 -9.32
C LYS A 96 14.24 -0.52 -8.82
N GLU A 97 14.63 -0.69 -7.56
CA GLU A 97 14.78 -2.01 -6.93
C GLU A 97 13.42 -2.72 -6.82
N ILE A 98 12.34 -1.94 -6.68
CA ILE A 98 10.96 -2.39 -6.69
C ILE A 98 10.14 -1.60 -7.69
N ASP A 99 9.09 -2.21 -8.23
CA ASP A 99 8.17 -1.59 -9.20
C ASP A 99 7.05 -0.80 -8.51
N VAL A 100 6.58 -1.33 -7.38
CA VAL A 100 5.51 -0.75 -6.55
C VAL A 100 5.82 -0.99 -5.08
N LEU A 101 5.45 -0.02 -4.24
CA LEU A 101 5.56 -0.13 -2.79
C LEU A 101 4.16 -0.33 -2.20
N CYS A 102 3.87 -1.53 -1.69
CA CYS A 102 2.66 -1.88 -0.95
C CYS A 102 3.08 -2.18 0.50
N ARG A 103 3.23 -1.12 1.31
CA ARG A 103 3.87 -1.23 2.62
C ARG A 103 3.33 -0.19 3.59
N ASN A 104 2.02 -0.24 3.87
CA ASN A 104 1.39 0.65 4.85
C ASN A 104 2.07 2.04 4.87
N THR A 105 2.11 2.69 3.70
CA THR A 105 2.84 3.94 3.52
C THR A 105 1.86 5.10 3.47
N THR A 106 1.96 5.99 4.46
CA THR A 106 1.12 7.17 4.59
C THR A 106 1.44 8.18 3.49
N GLN A 107 0.43 8.63 2.78
CA GLN A 107 0.51 9.75 1.86
C GLN A 107 0.81 11.03 2.62
N THR A 108 1.84 11.75 2.21
CA THR A 108 2.18 13.08 2.76
C THR A 108 2.68 14.00 1.66
N LEU A 109 2.47 15.32 1.86
CA LEU A 109 2.96 16.35 0.94
C LEU A 109 4.45 16.16 0.61
N THR A 110 5.28 15.95 1.64
CA THR A 110 6.73 15.80 1.47
C THR A 110 7.10 14.55 0.65
N ARG A 111 6.44 13.42 0.90
CA ARG A 111 6.69 12.18 0.14
C ARG A 111 6.33 12.32 -1.33
N GLU A 112 5.27 13.04 -1.64
CA GLU A 112 4.90 13.31 -3.03
C GLU A 112 5.85 14.31 -3.68
N THR A 113 6.01 15.48 -3.08
CA THR A 113 6.72 16.60 -3.73
C THR A 113 8.24 16.48 -3.65
N VAL A 114 8.80 16.23 -2.45
CA VAL A 114 10.25 16.19 -2.23
C VAL A 114 10.85 14.85 -2.64
N ASN A 115 10.17 13.74 -2.33
CA ASN A 115 10.68 12.43 -2.69
C ASN A 115 10.30 11.99 -4.12
N GLY A 116 9.46 12.75 -4.84
CA GLY A 116 9.09 12.46 -6.22
C GLY A 116 8.30 11.16 -6.38
N LEU A 117 7.28 10.97 -5.56
CA LEU A 117 6.47 9.75 -5.51
C LEU A 117 4.99 10.06 -5.75
N ASN A 118 4.30 9.18 -6.46
CA ASN A 118 2.85 9.21 -6.63
C ASN A 118 2.21 8.20 -5.69
N PHE A 119 1.31 8.69 -4.82
CA PHE A 119 0.43 7.84 -4.03
C PHE A 119 -0.82 7.50 -4.84
N CYS A 120 -1.11 6.23 -4.98
CA CYS A 120 -2.32 5.73 -5.63
C CYS A 120 -3.53 5.89 -4.70
N HIS A 121 -4.67 5.33 -5.10
CA HIS A 121 -5.86 5.38 -4.27
C HIS A 121 -5.59 4.75 -2.88
N VAL A 122 -6.08 5.40 -1.83
CA VAL A 122 -5.91 4.92 -0.45
C VAL A 122 -6.57 3.56 -0.32
N ASN A 123 -5.80 2.58 0.16
CA ASN A 123 -6.28 1.23 0.40
C ASN A 123 -6.53 0.93 1.89
N TYR A 124 -6.14 1.86 2.80
CA TYR A 124 -6.47 1.77 4.21
C TYR A 124 -6.38 3.15 4.89
N TYR A 125 -7.45 3.61 5.51
CA TYR A 125 -7.47 4.80 6.36
C TYR A 125 -7.16 4.40 7.79
N ASP A 126 -6.09 4.95 8.34
CA ASP A 126 -5.61 4.67 9.68
C ASP A 126 -5.35 5.98 10.46
N GLY A 127 -4.88 5.85 11.65
CA GLY A 127 -4.45 6.93 12.52
C GLY A 127 -3.48 6.41 13.55
N GLN A 128 -2.57 7.25 14.04
CA GLN A 128 -1.57 6.88 15.04
C GLN A 128 -2.14 6.85 16.44
N GLY A 129 -1.78 5.80 17.19
CA GLY A 129 -2.13 5.62 18.60
C GLY A 129 -0.96 5.19 19.46
N PHE A 130 -1.26 4.72 20.66
CA PHE A 130 -0.30 4.22 21.64
C PHE A 130 -0.77 2.89 22.23
N LEU A 131 0.13 1.92 22.26
CA LEU A 131 -0.07 0.62 22.93
C LEU A 131 0.74 0.62 24.22
N VAL A 132 0.09 0.31 25.34
CA VAL A 132 0.73 0.29 26.66
C VAL A 132 0.43 -1.02 27.41
N PRO A 133 1.33 -1.48 28.29
CA PRO A 133 0.99 -2.51 29.24
C PRO A 133 -0.08 -2.00 30.22
N LYS A 134 -1.14 -2.79 30.48
CA LYS A 134 -2.20 -2.44 31.44
C LYS A 134 -1.65 -2.12 32.84
N LYS A 135 -0.56 -2.80 33.24
CA LYS A 135 0.12 -2.58 34.51
C LYS A 135 0.68 -1.16 34.67
N LEU A 136 0.88 -0.40 33.56
CA LEU A 136 1.30 1.00 33.63
C LEU A 136 0.23 1.90 34.26
N GLY A 137 -1.05 1.50 34.20
CA GLY A 137 -2.15 2.18 34.86
C GLY A 137 -2.65 3.44 34.17
N VAL A 138 -2.03 3.89 33.07
CA VAL A 138 -2.40 5.08 32.30
C VAL A 138 -3.67 4.80 31.47
N LYS A 139 -4.51 5.82 31.32
CA LYS A 139 -5.78 5.75 30.56
C LYS A 139 -5.81 6.70 29.36
N SER A 140 -4.83 7.59 29.26
CA SER A 140 -4.73 8.60 28.22
C SER A 140 -3.27 8.75 27.78
N ALA A 141 -3.06 9.00 26.50
CA ALA A 141 -1.74 9.32 25.96
C ALA A 141 -1.12 10.58 26.60
N LYS A 142 -1.95 11.47 27.14
CA LYS A 142 -1.49 12.67 27.89
C LYS A 142 -0.85 12.36 29.24
N GLU A 143 -1.01 11.14 29.73
CA GLU A 143 -0.38 10.66 30.97
C GLU A 143 1.00 10.02 30.71
N LEU A 144 1.48 10.00 29.47
CA LEU A 144 2.77 9.39 29.07
C LEU A 144 3.98 10.33 29.26
N GLY A 145 3.86 11.41 30.04
CA GLY A 145 4.97 12.31 30.32
C GLY A 145 6.16 11.58 30.97
N GLY A 146 7.36 11.75 30.41
CA GLY A 146 8.59 11.09 30.84
C GLY A 146 8.77 9.64 30.38
N ALA A 147 7.79 9.07 29.67
CA ALA A 147 7.81 7.68 29.19
C ALA A 147 8.92 7.40 28.17
N THR A 148 9.42 6.17 28.17
CA THR A 148 10.20 5.61 27.07
C THR A 148 9.24 5.08 26.00
N VAL A 149 9.41 5.54 24.75
CA VAL A 149 8.50 5.26 23.64
C VAL A 149 9.23 4.52 22.52
N CYS A 150 8.86 3.28 22.26
CA CYS A 150 9.37 2.53 21.12
C CYS A 150 8.78 3.08 19.81
N VAL A 151 9.63 3.37 18.82
CA VAL A 151 9.23 3.97 17.52
C VAL A 151 10.15 3.50 16.39
N LEU A 152 9.58 3.39 15.17
CA LEU A 152 10.35 3.11 13.95
C LEU A 152 10.89 4.42 13.35
N PRO A 153 12.18 4.49 12.97
CA PRO A 153 12.75 5.69 12.33
C PRO A 153 12.21 5.89 10.92
N GLY A 154 12.19 7.15 10.46
CA GLY A 154 11.78 7.52 9.11
C GLY A 154 10.28 7.35 8.83
N THR A 155 9.48 7.38 9.88
CA THR A 155 8.02 7.23 9.82
C THR A 155 7.31 8.55 10.15
N THR A 156 6.07 8.69 9.67
CA THR A 156 5.14 9.75 10.12
C THR A 156 4.92 9.64 11.63
N THR A 157 4.85 8.41 12.14
CA THR A 157 4.60 8.14 13.57
C THR A 157 5.70 8.63 14.49
N GLU A 158 6.97 8.61 14.05
CA GLU A 158 8.08 9.22 14.79
C GLU A 158 7.91 10.75 14.91
N MET A 159 7.59 11.40 13.78
CA MET A 159 7.41 12.85 13.74
C MET A 159 6.16 13.30 14.51
N ASN A 160 5.05 12.61 14.33
CA ASN A 160 3.80 12.91 15.01
C ASN A 160 3.90 12.70 16.53
N ALA A 161 4.64 11.67 16.98
CA ALA A 161 4.90 11.47 18.40
C ALA A 161 5.67 12.67 18.98
N ALA A 162 6.76 13.09 18.32
CA ALA A 162 7.52 14.27 18.77
C ALA A 162 6.64 15.53 18.86
N ASP A 163 5.76 15.73 17.87
CA ASP A 163 4.84 16.86 17.87
C ASP A 163 3.78 16.74 18.98
N PHE A 164 3.23 15.54 19.21
CA PHE A 164 2.25 15.28 20.24
C PHE A 164 2.80 15.58 21.64
N PHE A 165 3.98 15.04 21.98
CA PHE A 165 4.59 15.27 23.28
C PHE A 165 4.93 16.75 23.47
N ARG A 166 5.52 17.40 22.47
CA ARG A 166 5.84 18.85 22.52
C ARG A 166 4.59 19.70 22.69
N SER A 167 3.52 19.45 21.94
CA SER A 167 2.28 20.24 21.98
C SER A 167 1.51 20.11 23.29
N ASN A 168 1.72 19.00 24.01
CA ASN A 168 1.12 18.78 25.32
C ASN A 168 2.08 19.14 26.49
N ASN A 169 3.24 19.74 26.19
CA ASN A 169 4.30 20.04 27.17
C ASN A 169 4.75 18.81 27.97
N LEU A 170 4.85 17.67 27.31
CA LEU A 170 5.29 16.41 27.88
C LEU A 170 6.72 16.10 27.41
N GLU A 171 7.56 15.65 28.31
CA GLU A 171 8.83 15.04 27.96
C GLU A 171 8.61 13.58 27.53
N TRP A 172 9.43 13.06 26.61
CA TRP A 172 9.47 11.67 26.21
C TRP A 172 10.87 11.22 25.86
N LYS A 173 11.09 9.91 25.87
CA LYS A 173 12.39 9.30 25.57
C LYS A 173 12.20 8.32 24.40
N PRO A 174 12.49 8.70 23.15
CA PRO A 174 12.35 7.79 22.02
C PRO A 174 13.37 6.64 22.11
N VAL A 175 12.88 5.43 21.93
CA VAL A 175 13.68 4.22 21.74
C VAL A 175 13.51 3.78 20.29
N VAL A 176 14.48 4.17 19.46
CA VAL A 176 14.42 3.98 18.00
C VAL A 176 14.94 2.60 17.65
N ILE A 177 14.09 1.80 16.96
CA ILE A 177 14.43 0.44 16.52
C ILE A 177 13.95 0.29 15.07
N GLU A 178 14.85 -0.06 14.15
CA GLU A 178 14.57 -0.06 12.72
C GLU A 178 13.72 -1.25 12.24
N GLN A 179 13.95 -2.42 12.81
CA GLN A 179 13.26 -3.63 12.40
C GLN A 179 11.94 -3.81 13.16
N THR A 180 10.82 -3.95 12.43
CA THR A 180 9.47 -4.07 13.02
C THR A 180 9.36 -5.22 14.03
N ALA A 181 9.93 -6.40 13.69
CA ALA A 181 9.90 -7.54 14.57
C ALA A 181 10.72 -7.33 15.87
N GLU A 182 11.86 -6.64 15.77
CA GLU A 182 12.69 -6.32 16.93
C GLU A 182 12.05 -5.23 17.80
N LEU A 183 11.34 -4.27 17.20
CA LEU A 183 10.56 -3.25 17.91
C LEU A 183 9.51 -3.92 18.82
N SER A 184 8.75 -4.88 18.28
CA SER A 184 7.77 -5.65 19.06
C SER A 184 8.41 -6.41 20.23
N LYS A 185 9.50 -7.13 19.95
CA LYS A 185 10.23 -7.88 20.97
C LYS A 185 10.75 -6.98 22.10
N ALA A 186 11.32 -5.83 21.74
CA ALA A 186 11.86 -4.86 22.71
C ALA A 186 10.73 -4.31 23.61
N PHE A 187 9.59 -3.96 23.02
CA PHE A 187 8.43 -3.47 23.76
C PHE A 187 7.89 -4.56 24.72
N PHE A 188 7.67 -5.78 24.24
CA PHE A 188 7.15 -6.86 25.09
C PHE A 188 8.14 -7.32 26.17
N ALA A 189 9.45 -7.13 25.93
CA ALA A 189 10.48 -7.33 26.95
C ALA A 189 10.56 -6.18 28.00
N GLY A 190 9.72 -5.15 27.88
CA GLY A 190 9.68 -4.02 28.81
C GLY A 190 10.80 -3.00 28.63
N ARG A 191 11.41 -2.96 27.44
CA ARG A 191 12.45 -1.96 27.11
C ARG A 191 11.88 -0.57 26.90
N CYS A 192 10.59 -0.47 26.60
CA CYS A 192 9.84 0.77 26.44
C CYS A 192 8.55 0.69 27.27
N ASP A 193 8.13 1.85 27.80
CA ASP A 193 6.86 1.97 28.53
C ASP A 193 5.65 1.92 27.59
N CYS A 194 5.81 2.43 26.37
CA CYS A 194 4.79 2.35 25.32
C CYS A 194 5.39 2.14 23.93
N LEU A 195 4.54 1.67 23.02
CA LEU A 195 4.80 1.55 21.59
C LEU A 195 3.84 2.47 20.85
N THR A 196 4.35 3.26 19.90
CA THR A 196 3.51 4.08 19.02
C THR A 196 3.66 3.67 17.56
N SER A 197 2.53 3.57 16.86
CA SER A 197 2.39 3.26 15.43
C SER A 197 0.96 3.56 14.99
N ASP A 198 0.65 3.25 13.73
CA ASP A 198 -0.73 3.22 13.24
C ASP A 198 -1.57 2.25 14.11
N ALA A 199 -2.82 2.59 14.40
CA ALA A 199 -3.67 1.82 15.30
C ALA A 199 -3.87 0.37 14.83
N SER A 200 -3.99 0.16 13.51
CA SER A 200 -4.06 -1.19 12.94
C SER A 200 -2.78 -1.99 13.18
N GLN A 201 -1.61 -1.36 13.08
CA GLN A 201 -0.33 -2.00 13.37
C GLN A 201 -0.17 -2.27 14.88
N LEU A 202 -0.65 -1.37 15.75
CA LEU A 202 -0.67 -1.62 17.18
C LEU A 202 -1.56 -2.81 17.53
N ALA A 203 -2.70 -2.98 16.85
CA ALA A 203 -3.53 -4.17 16.97
C ALA A 203 -2.77 -5.41 16.50
N ALA A 204 -2.02 -5.33 15.39
CA ALA A 204 -1.19 -6.41 14.89
C ALA A 204 -0.06 -6.79 15.89
N HIS A 205 0.64 -5.80 16.45
CA HIS A 205 1.63 -6.06 17.50
C HIS A 205 1.01 -6.72 18.72
N ARG A 206 -0.14 -6.20 19.19
CA ARG A 206 -0.85 -6.76 20.31
C ARG A 206 -1.27 -8.22 20.07
N SER A 207 -1.74 -8.57 18.86
CA SER A 207 -2.22 -9.90 18.54
C SER A 207 -1.14 -10.99 18.62
N VAL A 208 0.13 -10.63 18.45
CA VAL A 208 1.29 -11.53 18.54
C VAL A 208 2.05 -11.40 19.86
N ALA A 209 1.52 -10.63 20.82
CA ALA A 209 2.10 -10.52 22.15
C ALA A 209 2.05 -11.87 22.90
N PRO A 210 2.99 -12.14 23.82
CA PRO A 210 2.94 -13.37 24.65
C PRO A 210 1.62 -13.53 25.40
N ASN A 211 1.03 -12.43 25.85
CA ASN A 211 -0.30 -12.35 26.44
C ASN A 211 -0.98 -11.06 25.96
N PRO A 212 -1.79 -11.10 24.89
CA PRO A 212 -2.42 -9.91 24.32
C PRO A 212 -3.30 -9.12 25.30
N ASP A 213 -3.86 -9.78 26.28
CA ASP A 213 -4.74 -9.17 27.28
C ASP A 213 -4.00 -8.30 28.31
N ASP A 214 -2.68 -8.39 28.39
CA ASP A 214 -1.86 -7.53 29.24
C ASP A 214 -1.66 -6.12 28.65
N TYR A 215 -2.08 -5.89 27.41
CA TYR A 215 -1.85 -4.65 26.69
C TYR A 215 -3.17 -3.99 26.27
N VAL A 216 -3.15 -2.68 26.20
CA VAL A 216 -4.31 -1.86 25.79
C VAL A 216 -3.85 -0.76 24.84
N LEU A 217 -4.64 -0.51 23.78
CA LEU A 217 -4.53 0.71 22.98
C LEU A 217 -5.20 1.84 23.73
N LEU A 218 -4.48 2.97 23.86
CA LEU A 218 -5.06 4.20 24.42
C LEU A 218 -6.09 4.79 23.46
N PRO A 219 -7.08 5.54 23.96
CA PRO A 219 -8.21 5.99 23.13
C PRO A 219 -7.85 7.11 22.13
N GLU A 220 -6.73 7.80 22.34
CA GLU A 220 -6.37 8.91 21.46
C GLU A 220 -5.80 8.42 20.14
N ILE A 221 -6.34 9.00 19.04
CA ILE A 221 -5.76 8.95 17.70
C ILE A 221 -5.18 10.34 17.41
N ILE A 222 -3.88 10.42 17.23
CA ILE A 222 -3.13 11.69 17.19
C ILE A 222 -2.79 12.16 15.78
N SER A 223 -3.10 11.37 14.75
CA SER A 223 -2.83 11.73 13.34
C SER A 223 -3.87 11.13 12.39
N LYS A 224 -3.79 11.55 11.13
CA LYS A 224 -4.44 10.91 9.98
C LYS A 224 -3.36 10.17 9.18
N GLU A 225 -3.58 8.88 8.94
CA GLU A 225 -2.64 8.04 8.20
C GLU A 225 -3.37 7.39 6.99
N PRO A 226 -3.54 8.13 5.88
CA PRO A 226 -4.06 7.55 4.64
C PRO A 226 -2.97 6.68 3.99
N LEU A 227 -3.13 5.37 4.10
CA LEU A 227 -2.17 4.40 3.57
C LEU A 227 -2.51 4.06 2.12
N ALA A 228 -1.50 4.05 1.25
CA ALA A 228 -1.71 3.76 -0.17
C ALA A 228 -0.52 3.03 -0.79
N PRO A 229 -0.72 2.30 -1.90
CA PRO A 229 0.37 1.89 -2.77
C PRO A 229 1.06 3.10 -3.38
N VAL A 230 2.38 2.99 -3.59
CA VAL A 230 3.20 4.11 -4.06
C VAL A 230 4.01 3.69 -5.29
N VAL A 231 4.09 4.57 -6.26
CA VAL A 231 4.91 4.43 -7.46
C VAL A 231 5.81 5.65 -7.66
N ARG A 232 6.77 5.58 -8.56
CA ARG A 232 7.66 6.70 -8.92
C ARG A 232 6.91 7.76 -9.71
N HIS A 233 7.33 9.02 -9.61
CA HIS A 233 6.95 10.07 -10.57
C HIS A 233 7.43 9.75 -12.00
N GLY A 234 6.74 10.32 -12.99
CA GLY A 234 7.15 10.32 -14.40
C GLY A 234 6.80 9.04 -15.16
N ASP A 235 5.96 8.18 -14.59
CA ASP A 235 5.38 7.02 -15.28
C ASP A 235 3.87 7.00 -15.03
N ASP A 236 3.16 7.86 -15.77
CA ASP A 236 1.73 8.08 -15.60
C ASP A 236 0.93 6.82 -15.91
N GLN A 237 1.35 6.04 -16.92
CA GLN A 237 0.69 4.76 -17.25
C GLN A 237 0.79 3.77 -16.10
N TRP A 238 1.96 3.66 -15.46
CA TRP A 238 2.14 2.77 -14.32
C TRP A 238 1.34 3.23 -13.10
N TYR A 239 1.30 4.55 -12.87
CA TYR A 239 0.44 5.14 -11.84
C TYR A 239 -1.03 4.80 -12.09
N ASP A 240 -1.53 5.02 -13.30
CA ASP A 240 -2.92 4.71 -13.65
C ASP A 240 -3.23 3.23 -13.41
N ILE A 241 -2.36 2.32 -13.83
CA ILE A 241 -2.56 0.87 -13.64
C ILE A 241 -2.70 0.53 -12.15
N VAL A 242 -1.77 0.98 -11.31
CA VAL A 242 -1.80 0.66 -9.87
C VAL A 242 -2.99 1.33 -9.19
N ASN A 243 -3.25 2.60 -9.53
CA ASN A 243 -4.37 3.37 -9.00
C ASN A 243 -5.72 2.75 -9.34
N TRP A 244 -5.96 2.43 -10.62
CA TRP A 244 -7.19 1.78 -11.06
C TRP A 244 -7.32 0.33 -10.58
N THR A 245 -6.21 -0.34 -10.27
CA THR A 245 -6.25 -1.67 -9.63
C THR A 245 -6.88 -1.58 -8.24
N VAL A 246 -6.48 -0.59 -7.41
CA VAL A 246 -7.10 -0.40 -6.09
C VAL A 246 -8.57 -0.02 -6.22
N MET A 247 -8.89 0.90 -7.14
CA MET A 247 -10.28 1.28 -7.39
C MET A 247 -11.13 0.10 -7.89
N ALA A 248 -10.55 -0.80 -8.68
CA ALA A 248 -11.27 -2.00 -9.16
C ALA A 248 -11.64 -2.96 -8.01
N LEU A 249 -10.80 -3.07 -7.00
CA LEU A 249 -11.13 -3.86 -5.81
C LEU A 249 -12.36 -3.29 -5.08
N LEU A 250 -12.43 -1.96 -4.95
CA LEU A 250 -13.55 -1.25 -4.30
C LEU A 250 -14.82 -1.30 -5.14
N GLU A 251 -14.70 -1.04 -6.44
CA GLU A 251 -15.84 -1.07 -7.39
C GLU A 251 -16.49 -2.45 -7.45
N ALA A 252 -15.66 -3.51 -7.43
CA ALA A 252 -16.16 -4.89 -7.38
C ALA A 252 -16.95 -5.16 -6.09
N GLU A 253 -16.48 -4.67 -4.94
CA GLU A 253 -17.22 -4.78 -3.68
C GLU A 253 -18.56 -4.03 -3.77
N GLU A 254 -18.56 -2.81 -4.29
CA GLU A 254 -19.77 -1.98 -4.46
C GLU A 254 -20.81 -2.65 -5.38
N MET A 255 -20.35 -3.30 -6.46
CA MET A 255 -21.19 -4.06 -7.37
C MET A 255 -21.56 -5.48 -6.87
N GLY A 256 -21.07 -5.90 -5.70
CA GLY A 256 -21.29 -7.26 -5.17
C GLY A 256 -20.60 -8.35 -5.99
N ILE A 257 -19.54 -8.01 -6.72
CA ILE A 257 -18.73 -8.97 -7.49
C ILE A 257 -17.62 -9.52 -6.57
N THR A 258 -17.58 -10.84 -6.43
CA THR A 258 -16.66 -11.56 -5.55
C THR A 258 -15.83 -12.59 -6.32
N SER A 259 -14.80 -13.12 -5.72
CA SER A 259 -14.01 -14.22 -6.28
C SER A 259 -14.85 -15.46 -6.59
N GLN A 260 -15.98 -15.64 -5.89
CA GLN A 260 -16.86 -16.79 -6.02
C GLN A 260 -17.89 -16.64 -7.16
N ASN A 261 -18.37 -15.40 -7.42
CA ASN A 261 -19.44 -15.19 -8.39
C ASN A 261 -18.98 -14.52 -9.70
N VAL A 262 -17.72 -14.07 -9.81
CA VAL A 262 -17.22 -13.32 -10.96
C VAL A 262 -17.40 -14.04 -12.30
N ASP A 263 -17.33 -15.38 -12.33
CA ASP A 263 -17.55 -16.18 -13.55
C ASP A 263 -19.01 -16.10 -14.02
N GLU A 264 -19.95 -16.06 -13.08
CA GLU A 264 -21.37 -15.88 -13.38
C GLU A 264 -21.65 -14.44 -13.83
N MET A 265 -20.98 -13.47 -13.18
CA MET A 265 -21.13 -12.05 -13.50
C MET A 265 -20.67 -11.69 -14.91
N LEU A 266 -19.82 -12.49 -15.58
CA LEU A 266 -19.51 -12.35 -17.00
C LEU A 266 -20.76 -12.48 -17.89
N LYS A 267 -21.82 -13.14 -17.43
CA LYS A 267 -23.09 -13.31 -18.15
C LYS A 267 -24.09 -12.20 -17.84
N SER A 268 -23.75 -11.27 -16.97
CA SER A 268 -24.63 -10.17 -16.58
C SER A 268 -25.02 -9.32 -17.80
N LYS A 269 -26.26 -8.87 -17.84
CA LYS A 269 -26.74 -7.92 -18.85
C LYS A 269 -26.57 -6.46 -18.44
N ALA A 270 -26.09 -6.20 -17.21
CA ALA A 270 -25.85 -4.85 -16.70
C ALA A 270 -24.64 -4.23 -17.43
N PRO A 271 -24.81 -3.10 -18.14
CA PRO A 271 -23.74 -2.53 -18.95
C PRO A 271 -22.49 -2.14 -18.15
N GLN A 272 -22.64 -1.71 -16.89
CA GLN A 272 -21.53 -1.39 -16.01
C GLN A 272 -20.68 -2.63 -15.68
N ILE A 273 -21.32 -3.77 -15.40
CA ILE A 273 -20.63 -5.04 -15.12
C ILE A 273 -19.92 -5.56 -16.38
N GLN A 274 -20.58 -5.47 -17.55
CA GLN A 274 -19.99 -5.88 -18.82
C GLN A 274 -18.71 -5.07 -19.14
N ARG A 275 -18.74 -3.76 -18.94
CA ARG A 275 -17.55 -2.91 -19.12
C ARG A 275 -16.46 -3.26 -18.10
N PHE A 276 -16.82 -3.33 -16.82
CA PHE A 276 -15.90 -3.60 -15.72
C PHE A 276 -15.15 -4.94 -15.88
N LEU A 277 -15.87 -6.00 -16.27
CA LEU A 277 -15.29 -7.33 -16.46
C LEU A 277 -14.69 -7.56 -17.86
N GLY A 278 -14.66 -6.54 -18.72
CA GLY A 278 -14.06 -6.60 -20.06
C GLY A 278 -14.87 -7.41 -21.08
N VAL A 279 -16.16 -7.68 -20.83
CA VAL A 279 -17.08 -8.25 -21.81
C VAL A 279 -17.37 -7.23 -22.91
N THR A 280 -17.57 -5.98 -22.54
CA THR A 280 -17.53 -4.83 -23.45
C THR A 280 -16.12 -4.24 -23.40
N PRO A 281 -15.35 -4.27 -24.50
CA PRO A 281 -13.97 -3.87 -24.52
C PRO A 281 -13.79 -2.34 -24.43
N GLY A 282 -12.56 -1.90 -24.11
CA GLY A 282 -12.11 -0.51 -24.13
C GLY A 282 -11.32 -0.10 -22.89
N MET A 283 -11.70 -0.54 -21.69
CA MET A 283 -11.02 -0.12 -20.46
C MET A 283 -9.63 -0.74 -20.31
N GLY A 284 -9.47 -2.02 -20.64
CA GLY A 284 -8.17 -2.67 -20.62
C GLY A 284 -7.20 -2.01 -21.59
N LYS A 285 -7.65 -1.78 -22.82
CA LYS A 285 -6.86 -1.10 -23.86
C LYS A 285 -6.43 0.32 -23.42
N ALA A 286 -7.31 1.06 -22.75
CA ALA A 286 -7.00 2.40 -22.26
C ALA A 286 -5.84 2.41 -21.26
N LEU A 287 -5.73 1.37 -20.43
CA LEU A 287 -4.62 1.17 -19.50
C LEU A 287 -3.40 0.46 -20.14
N GLY A 288 -3.52 -0.02 -21.38
CA GLY A 288 -2.52 -0.86 -22.02
C GLY A 288 -2.51 -2.29 -21.47
N LEU A 289 -3.60 -2.76 -20.87
CA LEU A 289 -3.78 -4.09 -20.29
C LEU A 289 -4.70 -4.98 -21.13
N ASP A 290 -4.81 -6.25 -20.74
CA ASP A 290 -5.86 -7.15 -21.25
C ASP A 290 -7.24 -6.60 -20.88
N GLU A 291 -8.24 -6.82 -21.74
CA GLU A 291 -9.59 -6.32 -21.48
C GLU A 291 -10.21 -6.93 -20.21
N LYS A 292 -9.81 -8.14 -19.85
CA LYS A 292 -10.25 -8.85 -18.65
C LYS A 292 -9.40 -8.58 -17.41
N TRP A 293 -8.60 -7.51 -17.41
CA TRP A 293 -7.71 -7.20 -16.28
C TRP A 293 -8.43 -7.17 -14.92
N ALA A 294 -9.59 -6.53 -14.82
CA ALA A 294 -10.39 -6.47 -13.60
C ALA A 294 -10.97 -7.86 -13.24
N TYR A 295 -11.42 -8.64 -14.25
CA TYR A 295 -11.83 -10.03 -14.01
C TYR A 295 -10.69 -10.86 -13.42
N HIS A 296 -9.45 -10.74 -13.94
CA HIS A 296 -8.30 -11.48 -13.43
C HIS A 296 -7.98 -11.11 -11.97
N ILE A 297 -8.10 -9.83 -11.61
CA ILE A 297 -7.96 -9.37 -10.23
C ILE A 297 -8.98 -10.09 -9.34
N ILE A 298 -10.26 -9.92 -9.64
CA ILE A 298 -11.33 -10.40 -8.75
C ILE A 298 -11.37 -11.93 -8.69
N LYS A 299 -11.15 -12.61 -9.80
CA LYS A 299 -11.10 -14.08 -9.83
C LYS A 299 -10.03 -14.66 -8.93
N GLN A 300 -8.85 -14.06 -8.90
CA GLN A 300 -7.67 -14.62 -8.24
C GLN A 300 -7.42 -14.05 -6.85
N VAL A 301 -7.83 -12.80 -6.62
CA VAL A 301 -7.57 -12.10 -5.36
C VAL A 301 -8.85 -11.77 -4.60
N GLY A 302 -9.97 -11.58 -5.30
CA GLY A 302 -11.24 -11.13 -4.71
C GLY A 302 -11.37 -9.61 -4.71
N ASN A 303 -12.49 -9.12 -4.18
CA ASN A 303 -12.76 -7.70 -4.00
C ASN A 303 -12.15 -7.16 -2.70
N TYR A 304 -12.24 -5.84 -2.46
CA TYR A 304 -11.65 -5.23 -1.28
C TYR A 304 -12.24 -5.76 0.04
N GLY A 305 -13.55 -6.02 0.10
CA GLY A 305 -14.19 -6.61 1.26
C GLY A 305 -13.64 -8.00 1.60
N GLU A 306 -13.45 -8.86 0.59
CA GLU A 306 -12.85 -10.19 0.78
C GLU A 306 -11.40 -10.08 1.28
N ILE A 307 -10.62 -9.13 0.74
CA ILE A 307 -9.23 -8.87 1.17
C ILE A 307 -9.22 -8.38 2.63
N PHE A 308 -10.05 -7.40 2.96
CA PHE A 308 -10.13 -6.84 4.30
C PHE A 308 -10.48 -7.92 5.33
N GLU A 309 -11.57 -8.67 5.10
CA GLU A 309 -12.08 -9.67 6.03
C GLU A 309 -11.07 -10.80 6.32
N ARG A 310 -10.37 -11.29 5.29
CA ARG A 310 -9.38 -12.37 5.49
C ARG A 310 -8.05 -11.87 6.06
N SER A 311 -7.73 -10.58 5.91
CA SER A 311 -6.43 -10.02 6.33
C SER A 311 -6.49 -9.40 7.73
N VAL A 312 -7.47 -8.55 7.99
CA VAL A 312 -7.55 -7.72 9.20
C VAL A 312 -8.93 -7.75 9.87
N GLY A 313 -9.95 -8.29 9.20
CA GLY A 313 -11.35 -8.23 9.61
C GLY A 313 -11.69 -9.00 10.88
N LYS A 314 -12.98 -9.00 11.21
CA LYS A 314 -13.54 -9.54 12.48
C LYS A 314 -13.15 -10.97 12.79
N ASN A 315 -12.99 -11.81 11.80
CA ASN A 315 -12.69 -13.25 11.98
C ASN A 315 -11.18 -13.53 12.02
N THR A 316 -10.33 -12.50 11.99
CA THR A 316 -8.88 -12.62 12.15
C THR A 316 -8.46 -12.37 13.61
N GLN A 317 -7.19 -12.62 13.92
CA GLN A 317 -6.61 -12.28 15.23
C GLN A 317 -6.63 -10.76 15.52
N LEU A 318 -6.72 -9.91 14.48
CA LEU A 318 -6.81 -8.47 14.66
C LEU A 318 -8.23 -8.03 15.04
N GLY A 319 -9.24 -8.68 14.49
CA GLY A 319 -10.65 -8.39 14.79
C GLY A 319 -11.08 -6.97 14.45
N LEU A 320 -10.49 -6.34 13.40
CA LEU A 320 -10.75 -4.94 13.10
C LEU A 320 -12.11 -4.75 12.43
N GLU A 321 -12.79 -3.68 12.84
CA GLU A 321 -13.99 -3.18 12.17
C GLU A 321 -13.60 -2.38 10.93
N ARG A 322 -14.49 -2.36 9.93
CA ARG A 322 -14.29 -1.58 8.71
C ARG A 322 -14.13 -0.08 9.02
N GLY A 323 -14.99 0.51 9.84
CA GLY A 323 -14.97 1.93 10.17
C GLY A 323 -14.85 2.81 8.92
N LEU A 324 -13.86 3.69 8.87
CA LEU A 324 -13.58 4.53 7.69
C LEU A 324 -13.28 3.70 6.44
N ASN A 325 -12.83 2.46 6.59
CA ASN A 325 -12.51 1.54 5.50
C ASN A 325 -13.73 0.80 4.92
N ALA A 326 -14.95 1.09 5.38
CA ALA A 326 -16.17 0.69 4.71
C ALA A 326 -16.40 1.54 3.45
N LEU A 327 -17.17 1.00 2.50
CA LEU A 327 -17.59 1.77 1.33
C LEU A 327 -18.41 3.02 1.73
N TRP A 328 -18.38 4.05 0.90
CA TRP A 328 -19.09 5.31 1.12
C TRP A 328 -20.61 5.13 1.36
N ASN A 329 -21.22 4.14 0.68
CA ASN A 329 -22.64 3.79 0.84
C ASN A 329 -22.92 2.87 2.05
N GLN A 330 -21.88 2.49 2.81
CA GLN A 330 -21.94 1.65 4.01
C GLN A 330 -21.42 2.38 5.26
N GLY A 331 -21.32 3.71 5.19
CA GLY A 331 -20.92 4.56 6.32
C GLY A 331 -19.41 4.79 6.46
N GLY A 332 -18.60 4.34 5.52
CA GLY A 332 -17.17 4.63 5.42
C GLY A 332 -16.86 5.74 4.42
N ILE A 333 -15.60 5.80 4.00
CA ILE A 333 -15.11 6.80 3.04
C ILE A 333 -14.34 6.16 1.85
N MET A 334 -14.37 4.84 1.70
CA MET A 334 -13.85 4.18 0.51
C MET A 334 -14.76 4.48 -0.67
N TYR A 335 -14.23 5.23 -1.65
CA TYR A 335 -15.00 5.79 -2.76
C TYR A 335 -14.23 5.59 -4.08
N PRO A 336 -14.53 4.56 -4.87
CA PRO A 336 -13.91 4.38 -6.17
C PRO A 336 -14.40 5.44 -7.17
N ALA A 337 -13.53 5.83 -8.10
CA ALA A 337 -13.94 6.67 -9.22
C ALA A 337 -14.74 5.87 -10.25
N ALA A 338 -15.56 6.54 -11.05
CA ALA A 338 -16.47 5.90 -11.99
C ALA A 338 -15.74 5.18 -13.13
N PHE A 339 -16.06 3.91 -13.36
CA PHE A 339 -15.57 3.08 -14.46
C PHE A 339 -16.38 3.34 -15.74
N ARG A 340 -15.90 4.33 -16.56
CA ARG A 340 -16.57 4.77 -17.79
C ARG A 340 -15.60 5.04 -18.93
#